data_032e817800c5c0262973a5347da270d3
#
_entry.id   032e817800c5c0262973a5347da270d3
#
_cell.length_a   1.000
_cell.length_b   1.000
_cell.length_c   1.000
_cell.angle_alpha   90.00
_cell.angle_beta   90.00
_cell.angle_gamma   90.00
#
_symmetry.space_group_name_H-M   'P 1'
#
loop_
_entity.id
_entity.type
_entity.pdbx_description
1 polymer ?
#
loop_
_entity_poly.entity_id
_entity_poly.type
_entity_poly.pdbx_seq_one_letter_code
_entity_poly.pdbx_strand_id
1 'polypeptide(L)'
;MSDRTIVVVGGTSGIGLELAKDVIAKGDRVVITGRDEARTKAIAAELGDRAEGIALDISEPHSIKGQLAGLGQVHGLVLAAIERDANTIRDYDIDRAIRLVTLKLVGYTETVHALLDRLDPSVDTGIVLFGGRAKDRPYPGSLTVSSINGGVVGMVNALALELAPIRVNGLHPGIIGDSPFWED
;
A
#
# COMPACT_ATOMS: atom_id res chain seq x y z
N MET A 1 16.36 20.53 7.02
CA MET A 1 16.00 19.17 6.58
C MET A 1 14.55 18.97 6.96
N SER A 2 13.74 18.54 6.04
CA SER A 2 12.33 18.19 6.30
C SER A 2 12.32 16.97 7.21
N ASP A 3 11.57 16.98 8.31
CA ASP A 3 11.42 15.83 9.20
C ASP A 3 10.06 15.15 8.92
N ARG A 4 9.81 14.91 7.62
CA ARG A 4 8.56 14.30 7.16
C ARG A 4 8.60 12.80 7.41
N THR A 5 7.48 12.23 7.76
CA THR A 5 7.29 10.77 7.89
C THR A 5 6.42 10.27 6.77
N ILE A 6 6.92 9.30 6.01
CA ILE A 6 6.19 8.63 4.92
C ILE A 6 5.94 7.18 5.34
N VAL A 7 4.68 6.76 5.30
CA VAL A 7 4.30 5.37 5.57
C VAL A 7 4.15 4.63 4.24
N VAL A 8 4.84 3.49 4.10
CA VAL A 8 4.80 2.64 2.91
C VAL A 8 4.27 1.26 3.28
N VAL A 9 3.01 1.03 2.98
CA VAL A 9 2.35 -0.27 3.19
C VAL A 9 2.73 -1.21 2.05
N GLY A 10 3.39 -2.34 2.40
CA GLY A 10 4.05 -3.20 1.42
C GLY A 10 5.46 -2.72 1.06
N GLY A 11 6.17 -2.11 2.03
CA GLY A 11 7.52 -1.55 1.86
C GLY A 11 8.66 -2.56 2.00
N THR A 12 8.39 -3.87 2.08
CA THR A 12 9.43 -4.90 2.31
C THR A 12 9.98 -5.53 1.02
N SER A 13 9.49 -5.14 -0.15
CA SER A 13 9.97 -5.64 -1.45
C SER A 13 9.51 -4.76 -2.60
N GLY A 14 10.06 -5.02 -3.80
CA GLY A 14 9.63 -4.40 -5.05
C GLY A 14 9.55 -2.87 -4.99
N ILE A 15 8.52 -2.30 -5.61
CA ILE A 15 8.34 -0.84 -5.72
C ILE A 15 8.28 -0.15 -4.34
N GLY A 16 7.63 -0.80 -3.36
CA GLY A 16 7.52 -0.23 -2.01
C GLY A 16 8.87 -0.08 -1.33
N LEU A 17 9.76 -1.06 -1.47
CA LEU A 17 11.11 -1.00 -0.91
C LEU A 17 11.98 0.06 -1.63
N GLU A 18 11.91 0.11 -2.95
CA GLU A 18 12.67 1.12 -3.71
C GLU A 18 12.21 2.54 -3.37
N LEU A 19 10.91 2.74 -3.18
CA LEU A 19 10.37 4.02 -2.70
C LEU A 19 10.88 4.34 -1.28
N ALA A 20 10.92 3.35 -0.38
CA ALA A 20 11.46 3.56 0.97
C ALA A 20 12.92 4.02 0.96
N LYS A 21 13.74 3.44 0.07
CA LYS A 21 15.13 3.88 -0.15
C LYS A 21 15.20 5.33 -0.65
N ASP A 22 14.33 5.72 -1.60
CA ASP A 22 14.27 7.07 -2.14
C ASP A 22 13.85 8.10 -1.09
N VAL A 23 12.89 7.75 -0.23
CA VAL A 23 12.46 8.59 0.91
C VAL A 23 13.64 8.86 1.85
N ILE A 24 14.39 7.83 2.24
CA ILE A 24 15.58 7.96 3.09
C ILE A 24 16.67 8.82 2.41
N ALA A 25 16.92 8.59 1.12
CA ALA A 25 17.90 9.34 0.34
C ALA A 25 17.57 10.84 0.28
N LYS A 26 16.29 11.22 0.35
CA LYS A 26 15.81 12.61 0.44
C LYS A 26 15.90 13.20 1.84
N GLY A 27 16.28 12.41 2.84
CA GLY A 27 16.45 12.86 4.22
C GLY A 27 15.17 12.81 5.06
N ASP A 28 14.11 12.20 4.55
CA ASP A 28 12.85 11.99 5.28
C ASP A 28 12.89 10.68 6.10
N ARG A 29 11.93 10.50 6.99
CA ARG A 29 11.70 9.25 7.73
C ARG A 29 10.75 8.35 6.95
N VAL A 30 10.97 7.04 7.04
CA VAL A 30 10.06 6.05 6.44
C VAL A 30 9.59 5.04 7.47
N VAL A 31 8.30 4.74 7.45
CA VAL A 31 7.74 3.58 8.12
C VAL A 31 7.34 2.58 7.05
N ILE A 32 8.02 1.43 7.04
CA ILE A 32 7.66 0.34 6.14
C ILE A 32 6.78 -0.68 6.85
N THR A 33 5.84 -1.27 6.13
CA THR A 33 5.06 -2.37 6.70
C THR A 33 5.14 -3.63 5.84
N GLY A 34 5.01 -4.77 6.50
CA GLY A 34 4.97 -6.10 5.92
C GLY A 34 4.36 -7.10 6.88
N ARG A 35 3.93 -8.26 6.39
CA ARG A 35 3.23 -9.28 7.19
C ARG A 35 4.16 -10.01 8.18
N ASP A 36 5.38 -10.25 7.77
CA ASP A 36 6.40 -10.91 8.59
C ASP A 36 7.14 -9.86 9.44
N GLU A 37 6.99 -9.94 10.74
CA GLU A 37 7.56 -8.98 11.68
C GLU A 37 9.10 -8.98 11.65
N ALA A 38 9.71 -10.18 11.69
CA ALA A 38 11.16 -10.31 11.73
C ALA A 38 11.79 -9.74 10.45
N ARG A 39 11.26 -10.11 9.30
CA ARG A 39 11.71 -9.60 7.99
C ARG A 39 11.50 -8.10 7.88
N THR A 40 10.35 -7.58 8.32
CA THR A 40 10.06 -6.14 8.22
C THR A 40 11.02 -5.33 9.07
N LYS A 41 11.31 -5.78 10.30
CA LYS A 41 12.30 -5.13 11.18
C LYS A 41 13.72 -5.22 10.63
N ALA A 42 14.10 -6.36 10.05
CA ALA A 42 15.43 -6.53 9.44
C ALA A 42 15.63 -5.55 8.27
N ILE A 43 14.65 -5.45 7.37
CA ILE A 43 14.72 -4.51 6.24
C ILE A 43 14.75 -3.05 6.71
N ALA A 44 13.96 -2.69 7.73
CA ALA A 44 14.02 -1.36 8.29
C ALA A 44 15.40 -1.04 8.88
N ALA A 45 16.03 -1.99 9.58
CA ALA A 45 17.39 -1.84 10.09
C ALA A 45 18.43 -1.66 8.97
N GLU A 46 18.30 -2.37 7.85
CA GLU A 46 19.14 -2.20 6.65
C GLU A 46 18.99 -0.80 6.01
N LEU A 47 17.78 -0.23 6.06
CA LEU A 47 17.49 1.12 5.56
C LEU A 47 18.10 2.23 6.46
N GLY A 48 18.42 1.92 7.72
CA GLY A 48 19.09 2.81 8.66
C GLY A 48 18.18 3.50 9.67
N ASP A 49 18.76 4.42 10.47
CA ASP A 49 18.12 5.01 11.66
C ASP A 49 16.87 5.86 11.38
N ARG A 50 16.59 6.18 10.11
CA ARG A 50 15.39 6.92 9.70
C ARG A 50 14.26 6.01 9.24
N ALA A 51 14.44 4.69 9.32
CA ALA A 51 13.44 3.70 8.97
C ALA A 51 12.89 2.98 10.20
N GLU A 52 11.58 2.74 10.20
CA GLU A 52 10.87 1.93 11.17
C GLU A 52 10.11 0.81 10.47
N GLY A 53 10.09 -0.39 11.06
CA GLY A 53 9.37 -1.55 10.53
C GLY A 53 8.21 -1.96 11.43
N ILE A 54 6.99 -2.00 10.88
CA ILE A 54 5.77 -2.42 11.57
C ILE A 54 5.19 -3.66 10.90
N ALA A 55 4.89 -4.69 11.70
CA ALA A 55 4.15 -5.86 11.21
C ALA A 55 2.70 -5.46 10.94
N LEU A 56 2.23 -5.65 9.69
CA LEU A 56 0.89 -5.27 9.27
C LEU A 56 0.40 -6.20 8.15
N ASP A 57 -0.67 -6.93 8.39
CA ASP A 57 -1.45 -7.62 7.35
C ASP A 57 -2.76 -6.86 7.12
N ILE A 58 -2.83 -6.13 6.02
CA ILE A 58 -4.02 -5.35 5.68
C ILE A 58 -5.18 -6.19 5.13
N SER A 59 -5.01 -7.51 4.99
CA SER A 59 -6.12 -8.43 4.78
C SER A 59 -6.85 -8.82 6.08
N GLU A 60 -6.31 -8.36 7.23
CA GLU A 60 -6.90 -8.47 8.56
C GLU A 60 -7.32 -7.08 9.07
N PRO A 61 -8.36 -6.44 8.48
CA PRO A 61 -8.63 -5.02 8.67
C PRO A 61 -8.90 -4.62 10.12
N HIS A 62 -9.48 -5.49 10.92
CA HIS A 62 -9.76 -5.21 12.35
C HIS A 62 -8.51 -5.02 13.20
N SER A 63 -7.34 -5.48 12.75
CA SER A 63 -6.06 -5.34 13.47
C SER A 63 -5.32 -4.03 13.14
N ILE A 64 -5.60 -3.42 11.99
CA ILE A 64 -4.83 -2.30 11.41
C ILE A 64 -4.70 -1.13 12.38
N LYS A 65 -5.82 -0.68 12.95
CA LYS A 65 -5.83 0.47 13.86
C LYS A 65 -4.93 0.26 15.09
N GLY A 66 -4.93 -0.95 15.65
CA GLY A 66 -4.09 -1.30 16.79
C GLY A 66 -2.60 -1.32 16.43
N GLN A 67 -2.25 -1.91 15.27
CA GLN A 67 -0.88 -2.03 14.80
C GLN A 67 -0.27 -0.66 14.43
N LEU A 68 -1.07 0.28 13.96
CA LEU A 68 -0.62 1.63 13.60
C LEU A 68 -0.75 2.66 14.75
N ALA A 69 -1.25 2.25 15.92
CA ALA A 69 -1.56 3.16 17.03
C ALA A 69 -0.36 3.96 17.55
N GLY A 70 0.85 3.42 17.44
CA GLY A 70 2.10 4.05 17.90
C GLY A 70 2.66 5.14 16.97
N LEU A 71 2.12 5.29 15.75
CA LEU A 71 2.63 6.26 14.80
C LEU A 71 2.33 7.70 15.24
N GLY A 72 3.31 8.59 15.03
CA GLY A 72 3.15 10.04 15.12
C GLY A 72 2.50 10.64 13.87
N GLN A 73 2.84 11.91 13.60
CA GLN A 73 2.34 12.62 12.41
C GLN A 73 2.87 12.00 11.11
N VAL A 74 1.99 11.88 10.12
CA VAL A 74 2.25 11.28 8.81
C VAL A 74 2.06 12.33 7.72
N HIS A 75 3.08 12.48 6.85
CA HIS A 75 3.12 13.47 5.78
C HIS A 75 2.97 12.84 4.39
N GLY A 76 2.91 11.52 4.32
CA GLY A 76 2.65 10.78 3.11
C GLY A 76 2.30 9.33 3.40
N LEU A 77 1.36 8.78 2.64
CA LEU A 77 0.92 7.40 2.76
C LEU A 77 0.93 6.74 1.39
N VAL A 78 1.63 5.62 1.29
CA VAL A 78 1.68 4.82 0.05
C VAL A 78 1.16 3.42 0.34
N LEU A 79 0.09 3.05 -0.35
CA LEU A 79 -0.57 1.75 -0.24
C LEU A 79 -0.15 0.89 -1.44
N ALA A 80 0.96 0.16 -1.29
CA ALA A 80 1.58 -0.64 -2.35
C ALA A 80 1.47 -2.16 -2.15
N ALA A 81 0.87 -2.61 -1.04
CA ALA A 81 0.70 -4.04 -0.76
C ALA A 81 -0.15 -4.73 -1.84
N ILE A 82 0.30 -5.90 -2.28
CA ILE A 82 -0.33 -6.71 -3.32
C ILE A 82 -0.14 -8.20 -3.02
N GLU A 83 -1.08 -9.01 -3.49
CA GLU A 83 -0.95 -10.46 -3.62
C GLU A 83 -1.30 -10.87 -5.04
N ARG A 84 -0.75 -12.03 -5.48
CA ARG A 84 -1.04 -12.57 -6.82
C ARG A 84 -2.49 -13.06 -6.92
N ASP A 85 -3.12 -12.75 -8.03
CA ASP A 85 -4.37 -13.37 -8.48
C ASP A 85 -4.06 -14.49 -9.48
N ALA A 86 -4.86 -15.53 -9.45
CA ALA A 86 -4.87 -16.59 -10.46
C ALA A 86 -6.31 -16.97 -10.84
N ASN A 87 -7.29 -16.20 -10.38
CA ASN A 87 -8.71 -16.50 -10.59
C ASN A 87 -9.13 -16.32 -12.04
N THR A 88 -9.69 -17.39 -12.60
CA THR A 88 -10.45 -17.35 -13.85
C THR A 88 -11.91 -17.67 -13.56
N ILE A 89 -12.82 -17.36 -14.49
CA ILE A 89 -14.24 -17.76 -14.31
C ILE A 89 -14.45 -19.28 -14.37
N ARG A 90 -13.50 -20.02 -14.94
CA ARG A 90 -13.57 -21.49 -15.06
C ARG A 90 -12.94 -22.21 -13.86
N ASP A 91 -12.00 -21.55 -13.19
CA ASP A 91 -11.31 -22.04 -12.00
C ASP A 91 -11.25 -20.86 -11.01
N TYR A 92 -12.27 -20.80 -10.17
CA TYR A 92 -12.51 -19.66 -9.29
C TYR A 92 -12.39 -20.07 -7.82
N ASP A 93 -11.33 -19.57 -7.18
CA ASP A 93 -11.11 -19.68 -5.75
C ASP A 93 -11.75 -18.47 -5.03
N ILE A 94 -12.88 -18.73 -4.36
CA ILE A 94 -13.64 -17.69 -3.66
C ILE A 94 -12.89 -17.13 -2.45
N ASP A 95 -12.13 -17.96 -1.73
CA ASP A 95 -11.40 -17.52 -0.52
C ASP A 95 -10.26 -16.58 -0.92
N ARG A 96 -9.54 -16.92 -1.98
CA ARG A 96 -8.54 -16.04 -2.60
C ARG A 96 -9.17 -14.71 -3.05
N ALA A 97 -10.32 -14.76 -3.70
CA ALA A 97 -11.01 -13.56 -4.17
C ALA A 97 -11.41 -12.66 -2.99
N ILE A 98 -12.01 -13.23 -1.95
CA ILE A 98 -12.40 -12.50 -0.73
C ILE A 98 -11.15 -11.87 -0.08
N ARG A 99 -10.05 -12.64 0.06
CA ARG A 99 -8.82 -12.13 0.63
C ARG A 99 -8.25 -10.94 -0.17
N LEU A 100 -8.19 -11.05 -1.50
CA LEU A 100 -7.68 -9.99 -2.37
C LEU A 100 -8.56 -8.73 -2.32
N VAL A 101 -9.89 -8.89 -2.32
CA VAL A 101 -10.84 -7.77 -2.17
C VAL A 101 -10.66 -7.11 -0.80
N THR A 102 -10.58 -7.92 0.26
CA THR A 102 -10.37 -7.42 1.63
C THR A 102 -9.05 -6.65 1.73
N LEU A 103 -7.95 -7.22 1.27
CA LEU A 103 -6.64 -6.57 1.28
C LEU A 103 -6.69 -5.21 0.55
N LYS A 104 -7.21 -5.21 -0.67
CA LYS A 104 -7.05 -4.05 -1.56
C LYS A 104 -8.11 -2.98 -1.33
N LEU A 105 -9.38 -3.35 -1.15
CA LEU A 105 -10.45 -2.36 -1.00
C LEU A 105 -10.73 -2.03 0.47
N VAL A 106 -10.88 -3.03 1.32
CA VAL A 106 -11.17 -2.81 2.73
C VAL A 106 -9.92 -2.39 3.50
N GLY A 107 -8.81 -3.13 3.33
CA GLY A 107 -7.56 -2.86 4.04
C GLY A 107 -6.93 -1.51 3.68
N TYR A 108 -6.98 -1.11 2.41
CA TYR A 108 -6.54 0.24 2.00
C TYR A 108 -7.39 1.32 2.66
N THR A 109 -8.72 1.17 2.63
CA THR A 109 -9.64 2.13 3.25
C THR A 109 -9.41 2.21 4.76
N GLU A 110 -9.33 1.06 5.43
CA GLU A 110 -9.10 1.02 6.88
C GLU A 110 -7.73 1.59 7.27
N THR A 111 -6.70 1.40 6.43
CA THR A 111 -5.40 2.01 6.69
C THR A 111 -5.47 3.54 6.65
N VAL A 112 -6.17 4.11 5.67
CA VAL A 112 -6.40 5.57 5.61
C VAL A 112 -7.22 6.03 6.81
N HIS A 113 -8.30 5.30 7.16
CA HIS A 113 -9.15 5.58 8.32
C HIS A 113 -8.36 5.55 9.64
N ALA A 114 -7.54 4.52 9.85
CA ALA A 114 -6.74 4.36 11.06
C ALA A 114 -5.69 5.46 11.25
N LEU A 115 -5.23 6.07 10.15
CA LEU A 115 -4.24 7.15 10.16
C LEU A 115 -4.85 8.55 10.05
N LEU A 116 -6.17 8.68 9.91
CA LEU A 116 -6.84 9.95 9.59
C LEU A 116 -6.42 11.10 10.51
N ASP A 117 -6.44 10.89 11.83
CA ASP A 117 -6.09 11.90 12.82
C ASP A 117 -4.56 12.18 12.89
N ARG A 118 -3.75 11.41 12.16
CA ARG A 118 -2.28 11.55 12.11
C ARG A 118 -1.79 12.12 10.79
N LEU A 119 -2.63 12.10 9.76
CA LEU A 119 -2.30 12.73 8.48
C LEU A 119 -2.19 14.24 8.66
N ASP A 120 -1.07 14.82 8.26
CA ASP A 120 -0.93 16.28 8.23
C ASP A 120 -1.96 16.88 7.25
N PRO A 121 -2.90 17.73 7.73
CA PRO A 121 -4.01 18.22 6.91
C PRO A 121 -3.59 19.35 5.95
N SER A 122 -2.58 19.11 5.15
CA SER A 122 -2.03 20.10 4.22
C SER A 122 -1.99 19.60 2.78
N VAL A 123 -1.85 20.53 1.83
CA VAL A 123 -1.65 20.22 0.40
C VAL A 123 -0.32 19.51 0.13
N ASP A 124 0.63 19.57 1.07
CA ASP A 124 1.92 18.91 0.95
C ASP A 124 1.83 17.42 1.30
N THR A 125 0.77 17.00 2.02
CA THR A 125 0.48 15.60 2.29
C THR A 125 -0.12 14.93 1.07
N GLY A 126 0.36 13.72 0.78
CA GLY A 126 -0.10 12.92 -0.34
C GLY A 126 -0.40 11.48 0.05
N ILE A 127 -1.48 10.94 -0.49
CA ILE A 127 -1.82 9.52 -0.41
C ILE A 127 -1.74 8.93 -1.81
N VAL A 128 -1.04 7.81 -1.96
CA VAL A 128 -0.91 7.09 -3.23
C VAL A 128 -1.43 5.67 -3.07
N LEU A 129 -2.43 5.32 -3.86
CA LEU A 129 -3.00 3.98 -3.91
C LEU A 129 -2.50 3.24 -5.15
N PHE A 130 -1.87 2.08 -4.94
CA PHE A 130 -1.45 1.23 -6.04
C PHE A 130 -2.59 0.35 -6.53
N GLY A 131 -2.99 0.55 -7.76
CA GLY A 131 -3.81 -0.37 -8.54
C GLY A 131 -2.95 -1.21 -9.48
N GLY A 132 -3.37 -1.32 -10.73
CA GLY A 132 -2.64 -2.01 -11.80
C GLY A 132 -3.34 -1.85 -13.14
N ARG A 133 -2.60 -2.01 -14.24
CA ARG A 133 -3.15 -1.89 -15.60
C ARG A 133 -4.11 -3.00 -15.99
N ALA A 134 -4.22 -4.07 -15.20
CA ALA A 134 -5.21 -5.12 -15.42
C ALA A 134 -6.66 -4.59 -15.47
N LYS A 135 -6.95 -3.44 -14.88
CA LYS A 135 -8.25 -2.76 -15.02
C LYS A 135 -8.59 -2.37 -16.48
N ASP A 136 -7.58 -2.05 -17.29
CA ASP A 136 -7.75 -1.64 -18.69
C ASP A 136 -7.33 -2.75 -19.66
N ARG A 137 -6.39 -3.60 -19.24
CA ARG A 137 -5.81 -4.69 -20.04
C ARG A 137 -5.77 -5.97 -19.21
N PRO A 138 -6.93 -6.64 -19.01
CA PRO A 138 -6.98 -7.90 -18.27
C PRO A 138 -6.25 -9.01 -19.03
N TYR A 139 -5.80 -10.02 -18.30
CA TYR A 139 -5.14 -11.22 -18.81
C TYR A 139 -5.75 -12.45 -18.13
N PRO A 140 -5.60 -13.67 -18.68
CA PRO A 140 -6.08 -14.89 -18.04
C PRO A 140 -5.54 -15.03 -16.61
N GLY A 141 -6.42 -15.29 -15.63
CA GLY A 141 -6.05 -15.34 -14.21
C GLY A 141 -6.07 -13.99 -13.49
N SER A 142 -6.54 -12.91 -14.14
CA SER A 142 -6.61 -11.59 -13.54
C SER A 142 -8.04 -11.13 -13.19
N LEU A 143 -9.00 -12.06 -13.08
CA LEU A 143 -10.41 -11.70 -12.90
C LEU A 143 -10.63 -10.83 -11.65
N THR A 144 -10.12 -11.28 -10.51
CA THR A 144 -10.27 -10.55 -9.24
C THR A 144 -9.44 -9.27 -9.25
N VAL A 145 -8.16 -9.36 -9.65
CA VAL A 145 -7.27 -8.19 -9.65
C VAL A 145 -7.71 -7.11 -10.62
N SER A 146 -8.28 -7.47 -11.77
CA SER A 146 -8.84 -6.49 -12.71
C SER A 146 -10.01 -5.72 -12.09
N SER A 147 -10.90 -6.43 -11.41
CA SER A 147 -12.06 -5.84 -10.72
C SER A 147 -11.65 -4.92 -9.58
N ILE A 148 -10.75 -5.36 -8.71
CA ILE A 148 -10.28 -4.54 -7.57
C ILE A 148 -9.46 -3.33 -8.02
N ASN A 149 -8.67 -3.44 -9.10
CA ASN A 149 -7.94 -2.30 -9.64
C ASN A 149 -8.88 -1.25 -10.25
N GLY A 150 -10.03 -1.66 -10.79
CA GLY A 150 -11.13 -0.75 -11.14
C GLY A 150 -11.72 -0.06 -9.90
N GLY A 151 -11.91 -0.82 -8.81
CA GLY A 151 -12.36 -0.30 -7.52
C GLY A 151 -11.42 0.76 -6.92
N VAL A 152 -10.11 0.60 -7.09
CA VAL A 152 -9.11 1.60 -6.64
C VAL A 152 -9.34 2.96 -7.30
N VAL A 153 -9.80 3.01 -8.55
CA VAL A 153 -10.13 4.29 -9.21
C VAL A 153 -11.27 5.01 -8.48
N GLY A 154 -12.33 4.26 -8.12
CA GLY A 154 -13.44 4.80 -7.32
C GLY A 154 -12.99 5.30 -5.94
N MET A 155 -12.13 4.51 -5.26
CA MET A 155 -11.55 4.91 -3.96
C MET A 155 -10.77 6.22 -4.06
N VAL A 156 -9.91 6.38 -5.08
CA VAL A 156 -9.13 7.62 -5.28
C VAL A 156 -10.05 8.82 -5.41
N ASN A 157 -11.12 8.70 -6.21
CA ASN A 157 -12.07 9.79 -6.41
C ASN A 157 -12.81 10.16 -5.12
N ALA A 158 -13.28 9.16 -4.36
CA ALA A 158 -13.98 9.39 -3.10
C ALA A 158 -13.04 10.01 -2.04
N LEU A 159 -11.87 9.40 -1.82
CA LEU A 159 -10.91 9.88 -0.83
C LEU A 159 -10.37 11.28 -1.17
N ALA A 160 -10.16 11.59 -2.45
CA ALA A 160 -9.73 12.93 -2.86
C ALA A 160 -10.76 14.00 -2.51
N LEU A 161 -12.04 13.67 -2.61
CA LEU A 161 -13.13 14.58 -2.22
C LEU A 161 -13.23 14.74 -0.69
N GLU A 162 -13.17 13.62 0.04
CA GLU A 162 -13.38 13.61 1.49
C GLU A 162 -12.20 14.18 2.28
N LEU A 163 -10.96 14.03 1.75
CA LEU A 163 -9.73 14.38 2.46
C LEU A 163 -9.12 15.71 2.03
N ALA A 164 -9.75 16.46 1.14
CA ALA A 164 -9.20 17.75 0.74
C ALA A 164 -8.86 18.65 1.96
N PRO A 165 -7.68 19.28 2.01
CA PRO A 165 -6.73 19.53 0.93
C PRO A 165 -5.65 18.44 0.71
N ILE A 166 -5.66 17.33 1.45
CA ILE A 166 -4.74 16.21 1.24
C ILE A 166 -4.93 15.66 -0.19
N ARG A 167 -3.82 15.48 -0.91
CA ARG A 167 -3.86 15.00 -2.30
C ARG A 167 -3.94 13.47 -2.31
N VAL A 168 -4.88 12.92 -3.07
CA VAL A 168 -5.03 11.47 -3.26
C VAL A 168 -4.85 11.12 -4.72
N ASN A 169 -3.98 10.15 -5.01
CA ASN A 169 -3.65 9.72 -6.36
C ASN A 169 -3.63 8.21 -6.49
N GLY A 170 -3.98 7.71 -7.68
CA GLY A 170 -3.86 6.31 -8.06
C GLY A 170 -2.68 6.07 -8.99
N LEU A 171 -1.85 5.10 -8.69
CA LEU A 171 -0.79 4.63 -9.58
C LEU A 171 -1.14 3.23 -10.09
N HIS A 172 -1.20 3.07 -11.41
CA HIS A 172 -1.59 1.81 -12.05
C HIS A 172 -0.45 1.29 -12.94
N PRO A 173 0.61 0.68 -12.36
CA PRO A 173 1.74 0.17 -13.13
C PRO A 173 1.33 -1.02 -14.01
N GLY A 174 2.11 -1.25 -15.06
CA GLY A 174 2.14 -2.51 -15.79
C GLY A 174 2.98 -3.55 -15.07
N ILE A 175 3.41 -4.57 -15.81
CA ILE A 175 4.39 -5.55 -15.33
C ILE A 175 5.74 -4.84 -15.14
N ILE A 176 6.35 -5.03 -13.98
CA ILE A 176 7.68 -4.53 -13.66
C ILE A 176 8.63 -5.74 -13.76
N GLY A 177 9.46 -5.75 -14.79
CA GLY A 177 10.20 -6.93 -15.23
C GLY A 177 11.28 -7.45 -14.26
N ASP A 178 11.75 -6.61 -13.34
CA ASP A 178 12.73 -6.94 -12.30
C ASP A 178 12.08 -7.10 -10.91
N SER A 179 10.77 -7.15 -10.86
CA SER A 179 10.04 -7.38 -9.62
C SER A 179 10.04 -8.87 -9.28
N PRO A 180 10.42 -9.27 -8.04
CA PRO A 180 10.31 -10.65 -7.56
C PRO A 180 8.90 -11.24 -7.66
N PHE A 181 7.90 -10.38 -7.84
CA PHE A 181 6.50 -10.75 -8.04
C PHE A 181 6.26 -11.54 -9.34
N TRP A 182 7.16 -11.43 -10.34
CA TRP A 182 7.01 -12.02 -11.68
C TRP A 182 8.08 -13.07 -12.02
N GLU A 183 8.87 -13.50 -11.04
CA GLU A 183 9.98 -14.44 -11.24
C GLU A 183 9.59 -15.92 -11.35
N ASP A 184 8.31 -16.29 -11.62
CA ASP A 184 7.85 -17.68 -11.88
C ASP A 184 7.10 -17.79 -13.20
#